data_fe0392bcdb0f5b09f4a577b1a75c6a82
#
_entry.id   fe0392bcdb0f5b09f4a577b1a75c6a82
#
_cell.length_a   1.000
_cell.length_b   1.000
_cell.length_c   1.000
_cell.angle_alpha   90.00
_cell.angle_beta   90.00
_cell.angle_gamma   90.00
#
_symmetry.space_group_name_H-M   'P 1'
#
loop_
_entity.id
_entity.type
_entity.pdbx_description
1 polymer ?
#
loop_
_entity_poly.entity_id
_entity_poly.type
_entity_poly.pdbx_seq_one_letter_code
_entity_poly.pdbx_strand_id
1 'polypeptide(L)'
;MEPESNQGPETAPEAASALPIPIMEPVPAAERISALDVLRGCALLGILLMNILAFGLPVAAYLNPTVAGGSSGPNLAAWLIQYVFLDGKMRALFSLCFGAGVILLTSRGEKRGAGIGIADVYYRRTLWLLLFGILHAYLIWFGDILYPYALCGLVLFPFRKLSPRFLLITAALLVAVLTGMSIWQGYQFREMRSEALEAEREAKAGRKLTREHEEAKKEWEDVLKDIQPPPDEVKKEIDDYRGSYLSALKRRAQMTMRWHSKPFYFPGMADMYALMLIGMAFMKKDVLTAERSWRFYFAMALLGYLLGLPVNALAAWQSIQVNFEPVRLPFIFATYHFGRVAVALAHLAVIMMVVKAGALGWLTRRLAAVGQMAFSNYISHSLICSLVFYGYGLGMFARFERYQLYFVVALIWLFNLVWSPIWLRHFHFGPLEWCWRSLTYWKRQPMRIRKELAMTHIIGETSP
;
A
#
# COMPACT_ATOMS: atom_id res chain seq x y z
N MET A 1 15.58 -73.45 49.50
CA MET A 1 16.57 -72.88 48.53
C MET A 1 15.78 -72.36 47.34
N GLU A 2 15.40 -71.12 47.40
CA GLU A 2 14.78 -70.39 46.29
C GLU A 2 15.88 -69.56 45.59
N PRO A 3 15.88 -69.48 44.28
CA PRO A 3 16.85 -68.62 43.59
C PRO A 3 16.36 -67.17 43.50
N GLU A 4 17.24 -66.25 43.92
CA GLU A 4 17.10 -64.80 43.80
C GLU A 4 16.89 -64.38 42.34
N SER A 5 15.83 -63.59 42.11
CA SER A 5 15.56 -62.89 40.84
C SER A 5 16.43 -61.63 40.75
N ASN A 6 17.43 -61.66 39.86
CA ASN A 6 18.25 -60.54 39.52
C ASN A 6 17.50 -59.59 38.56
N GLN A 7 16.90 -58.52 39.10
CA GLN A 7 16.35 -57.42 38.31
C GLN A 7 17.53 -56.46 37.94
N GLY A 8 17.92 -56.48 36.68
CA GLY A 8 18.82 -55.51 36.13
C GLY A 8 18.17 -54.09 36.07
N PRO A 9 18.94 -53.00 36.10
CA PRO A 9 18.41 -51.63 36.14
C PRO A 9 17.64 -51.30 34.85
N GLU A 10 16.36 -50.96 35.05
CA GLU A 10 15.52 -50.38 34.00
C GLU A 10 16.14 -49.10 33.46
N THR A 11 16.65 -49.13 32.20
CA THR A 11 17.12 -47.92 31.51
C THR A 11 15.94 -47.03 31.22
N ALA A 12 15.91 -45.87 31.89
CA ALA A 12 14.95 -44.83 31.62
C ALA A 12 15.00 -44.45 30.10
N PRO A 13 13.83 -44.22 29.46
CA PRO A 13 13.84 -43.85 28.04
C PRO A 13 14.60 -42.52 27.86
N GLU A 14 15.62 -42.60 27.03
CA GLU A 14 16.38 -41.43 26.58
C GLU A 14 15.40 -40.36 26.05
N ALA A 15 15.30 -39.22 26.75
CA ALA A 15 14.48 -38.11 26.32
C ALA A 15 14.91 -37.76 24.89
N ALA A 16 14.03 -38.05 23.93
CA ALA A 16 14.22 -37.66 22.54
C ALA A 16 14.63 -36.20 22.47
N SER A 17 15.88 -35.91 22.20
CA SER A 17 16.36 -34.54 22.07
C SER A 17 15.55 -33.88 20.99
N ALA A 18 14.66 -32.97 21.37
CA ALA A 18 13.88 -32.19 20.45
C ALA A 18 14.86 -31.49 19.51
N LEU A 19 14.89 -31.91 18.24
CA LEU A 19 15.69 -31.24 17.21
C LEU A 19 15.44 -29.74 17.29
N PRO A 20 16.46 -28.91 17.36
CA PRO A 20 16.27 -27.46 17.48
C PRO A 20 15.42 -26.98 16.31
N ILE A 21 14.31 -26.32 16.63
CA ILE A 21 13.41 -25.73 15.61
C ILE A 21 14.29 -24.87 14.69
N PRO A 22 14.33 -25.15 13.37
CA PRO A 22 15.17 -24.40 12.44
C PRO A 22 14.87 -22.92 12.57
N ILE A 23 15.85 -22.12 12.98
CA ILE A 23 15.70 -20.68 13.17
C ILE A 23 15.50 -20.08 11.77
N MET A 24 14.33 -19.48 11.53
CA MET A 24 14.09 -18.74 10.30
C MET A 24 15.04 -17.52 10.23
N GLU A 25 15.84 -17.46 9.18
CA GLU A 25 16.76 -16.36 8.92
C GLU A 25 16.27 -15.47 7.77
N PRO A 26 16.68 -14.19 7.76
CA PRO A 26 16.40 -13.29 6.64
C PRO A 26 16.93 -13.86 5.31
N VAL A 27 16.24 -13.51 4.23
CA VAL A 27 16.59 -13.96 2.87
C VAL A 27 17.96 -13.45 2.46
N PRO A 28 18.91 -14.33 2.08
CA PRO A 28 20.19 -13.93 1.51
C PRO A 28 20.02 -13.14 0.21
N ALA A 29 21.01 -12.30 -0.11
CA ALA A 29 20.95 -11.46 -1.32
C ALA A 29 20.85 -12.30 -2.61
N ALA A 30 21.49 -13.47 -2.65
CA ALA A 30 21.46 -14.39 -3.79
C ALA A 30 20.07 -15.01 -4.08
N GLU A 31 19.20 -15.10 -3.08
CA GLU A 31 17.85 -15.65 -3.22
C GLU A 31 16.78 -14.60 -3.55
N ARG A 32 17.18 -13.35 -3.79
CA ARG A 32 16.23 -12.26 -4.06
C ARG A 32 15.71 -12.32 -5.49
N ILE A 33 14.41 -12.08 -5.67
CA ILE A 33 13.75 -11.98 -6.97
C ILE A 33 13.84 -10.52 -7.43
N SER A 34 14.80 -10.22 -8.29
CA SER A 34 15.04 -8.85 -8.78
C SER A 34 13.79 -8.21 -9.41
N ALA A 35 13.03 -8.98 -10.19
CA ALA A 35 11.78 -8.51 -10.82
C ALA A 35 10.76 -7.98 -9.80
N LEU A 36 10.61 -8.68 -8.65
CA LEU A 36 9.70 -8.27 -7.59
C LEU A 36 10.20 -7.01 -6.87
N ASP A 37 11.52 -6.84 -6.70
CA ASP A 37 12.08 -5.63 -6.12
C ASP A 37 11.93 -4.43 -7.06
N VAL A 38 12.11 -4.61 -8.39
CA VAL A 38 11.82 -3.56 -9.39
C VAL A 38 10.35 -3.16 -9.34
N LEU A 39 9.44 -4.14 -9.34
CA LEU A 39 8.00 -3.89 -9.26
C LEU A 39 7.63 -3.10 -8.00
N ARG A 40 8.20 -3.48 -6.86
CA ARG A 40 7.97 -2.80 -5.59
C ARG A 40 8.49 -1.36 -5.61
N GLY A 41 9.67 -1.12 -6.22
CA GLY A 41 10.24 0.20 -6.41
C GLY A 41 9.37 1.09 -7.30
N CYS A 42 8.91 0.57 -8.45
CA CYS A 42 7.97 1.27 -9.33
C CYS A 42 6.66 1.62 -8.60
N ALA A 43 6.09 0.65 -7.89
CA ALA A 43 4.85 0.85 -7.14
C ALA A 43 5.00 1.91 -6.04
N LEU A 44 6.10 1.88 -5.30
CA LEU A 44 6.38 2.83 -4.21
C LEU A 44 6.52 4.26 -4.73
N LEU A 45 7.33 4.46 -5.77
CA LEU A 45 7.47 5.78 -6.40
C LEU A 45 6.13 6.24 -6.98
N GLY A 46 5.38 5.33 -7.61
CA GLY A 46 4.06 5.62 -8.15
C GLY A 46 3.01 6.00 -7.07
N ILE A 47 3.09 5.42 -5.87
CA ILE A 47 2.22 5.79 -4.74
C ILE A 47 2.43 7.25 -4.34
N LEU A 48 3.64 7.78 -4.43
CA LEU A 48 3.91 9.18 -4.11
C LEU A 48 3.17 10.14 -5.05
N LEU A 49 2.98 9.78 -6.35
CA LEU A 49 2.20 10.57 -7.30
C LEU A 49 0.75 10.80 -6.84
N MET A 50 0.24 9.89 -6.02
CA MET A 50 -1.10 9.96 -5.43
C MET A 50 -1.08 10.71 -4.11
N ASN A 51 -0.16 10.31 -3.23
CA ASN A 51 -0.11 10.80 -1.86
C ASN A 51 0.27 12.27 -1.79
N ILE A 52 1.02 12.79 -2.76
CA ILE A 52 1.46 14.19 -2.81
C ILE A 52 0.27 15.16 -2.77
N LEU A 53 -0.86 14.78 -3.35
CA LEU A 53 -2.08 15.59 -3.31
C LEU A 53 -2.60 15.77 -1.89
N ALA A 54 -2.67 14.68 -1.12
CA ALA A 54 -3.13 14.71 0.27
C ALA A 54 -2.08 15.28 1.25
N PHE A 55 -0.81 15.41 0.82
CA PHE A 55 0.20 16.16 1.55
C PHE A 55 0.15 17.66 1.27
N GLY A 56 -0.12 18.04 0.01
CA GLY A 56 0.03 19.42 -0.45
C GLY A 56 -1.28 20.20 -0.58
N LEU A 57 -2.44 19.52 -0.60
CA LEU A 57 -3.76 20.14 -0.79
C LEU A 57 -4.75 19.62 0.27
N PRO A 58 -5.86 20.34 0.51
CA PRO A 58 -6.98 19.85 1.31
C PRO A 58 -7.45 18.47 0.82
N VAL A 59 -7.81 17.61 1.77
CA VAL A 59 -8.06 16.19 1.48
C VAL A 59 -9.15 15.96 0.43
N ALA A 60 -10.20 16.78 0.41
CA ALA A 60 -11.27 16.69 -0.57
C ALA A 60 -10.78 16.95 -2.00
N ALA A 61 -9.70 17.71 -2.19
CA ALA A 61 -9.10 17.97 -3.50
C ALA A 61 -8.48 16.72 -4.14
N TYR A 62 -8.30 15.64 -3.38
CA TYR A 62 -7.87 14.35 -3.93
C TYR A 62 -8.93 13.78 -4.88
N LEU A 63 -10.18 13.75 -4.46
CA LEU A 63 -11.31 13.25 -5.26
C LEU A 63 -11.88 14.32 -6.20
N ASN A 64 -11.99 15.55 -5.71
CA ASN A 64 -12.62 16.67 -6.42
C ASN A 64 -11.62 17.79 -6.68
N PRO A 65 -11.09 17.92 -7.90
CA PRO A 65 -10.08 18.93 -8.24
C PRO A 65 -10.61 20.35 -8.17
N THR A 66 -11.94 20.57 -8.11
CA THR A 66 -12.53 21.92 -8.03
C THR A 66 -12.39 22.53 -6.63
N VAL A 67 -12.08 21.73 -5.61
CA VAL A 67 -11.93 22.21 -4.21
C VAL A 67 -10.65 23.01 -4.02
N ALA A 68 -9.53 22.52 -4.54
CA ALA A 68 -8.23 23.18 -4.44
C ALA A 68 -7.22 22.66 -5.47
N GLY A 69 -6.16 23.43 -5.70
CA GLY A 69 -5.05 23.06 -6.60
C GLY A 69 -5.35 23.31 -8.08
N GLY A 70 -6.53 23.76 -8.44
CA GLY A 70 -6.95 24.07 -9.81
C GLY A 70 -7.56 22.89 -10.55
N SER A 71 -8.53 23.20 -11.43
CA SER A 71 -9.32 22.23 -12.20
C SER A 71 -9.40 22.54 -13.70
N SER A 72 -8.52 23.39 -14.22
CA SER A 72 -8.43 23.79 -15.64
C SER A 72 -7.02 23.75 -16.17
N GLY A 73 -6.85 23.77 -17.47
CA GLY A 73 -5.52 23.80 -18.11
C GLY A 73 -4.60 22.67 -17.65
N PRO A 74 -3.34 22.98 -17.26
CA PRO A 74 -2.37 21.98 -16.81
C PRO A 74 -2.83 21.20 -15.57
N ASN A 75 -3.64 21.81 -14.69
CA ASN A 75 -4.17 21.18 -13.49
C ASN A 75 -5.19 20.09 -13.82
N LEU A 76 -6.08 20.34 -14.78
CA LEU A 76 -7.02 19.35 -15.27
C LEU A 76 -6.28 18.20 -15.97
N ALA A 77 -5.29 18.51 -16.80
CA ALA A 77 -4.46 17.49 -17.46
C ALA A 77 -3.75 16.61 -16.44
N ALA A 78 -3.17 17.20 -15.39
CA ALA A 78 -2.52 16.49 -14.30
C ALA A 78 -3.51 15.56 -13.56
N TRP A 79 -4.73 16.04 -13.27
CA TRP A 79 -5.78 15.23 -12.66
C TRP A 79 -6.21 14.07 -13.56
N LEU A 80 -6.42 14.31 -14.86
CA LEU A 80 -6.81 13.26 -15.82
C LEU A 80 -5.75 12.18 -15.93
N ILE A 81 -4.48 12.56 -16.11
CA ILE A 81 -3.36 11.60 -16.17
C ILE A 81 -3.30 10.78 -14.89
N GLN A 82 -3.39 11.44 -13.75
CA GLN A 82 -3.39 10.78 -12.45
C GLN A 82 -4.55 9.80 -12.35
N TYR A 83 -5.79 10.23 -12.60
CA TYR A 83 -6.99 9.41 -12.45
C TYR A 83 -6.98 8.20 -13.38
N VAL A 84 -6.68 8.41 -14.65
CA VAL A 84 -6.74 7.34 -15.68
C VAL A 84 -5.61 6.33 -15.52
N PHE A 85 -4.38 6.79 -15.29
CA PHE A 85 -3.20 5.91 -15.33
C PHE A 85 -2.65 5.51 -13.97
N LEU A 86 -2.83 6.30 -12.92
CA LEU A 86 -2.06 6.14 -11.68
C LEU A 86 -2.93 5.83 -10.46
N ASP A 87 -4.08 6.51 -10.33
CA ASP A 87 -4.92 6.42 -9.14
C ASP A 87 -5.35 4.99 -8.83
N GLY A 88 -5.05 4.54 -7.62
CA GLY A 88 -5.31 3.18 -7.17
C GLY A 88 -4.47 2.08 -7.85
N LYS A 89 -3.90 2.32 -9.07
CA LYS A 89 -3.12 1.33 -9.84
C LYS A 89 -1.76 1.09 -9.19
N MET A 90 -1.08 2.14 -8.73
CA MET A 90 0.22 2.03 -8.05
C MET A 90 0.08 1.34 -6.70
N ARG A 91 -0.96 1.64 -5.94
CA ARG A 91 -1.31 0.92 -4.72
C ARG A 91 -1.64 -0.55 -5.01
N ALA A 92 -2.33 -0.83 -6.12
CA ALA A 92 -2.62 -2.21 -6.55
C ALA A 92 -1.33 -3.00 -6.79
N LEU A 93 -0.35 -2.45 -7.52
CA LEU A 93 0.96 -3.08 -7.72
C LEU A 93 1.67 -3.37 -6.38
N PHE A 94 1.59 -2.45 -5.43
CA PHE A 94 2.19 -2.63 -4.11
C PHE A 94 1.47 -3.72 -3.30
N SER A 95 0.14 -3.81 -3.39
CA SER A 95 -0.67 -4.89 -2.79
C SER A 95 -0.31 -6.25 -3.38
N LEU A 96 -0.12 -6.35 -4.71
CA LEU A 96 0.37 -7.57 -5.36
C LEU A 96 1.73 -8.00 -4.78
N CYS A 97 2.67 -7.06 -4.60
CA CYS A 97 3.97 -7.34 -4.00
C CYS A 97 3.87 -7.83 -2.55
N PHE A 98 2.90 -7.31 -1.78
CA PHE A 98 2.67 -7.76 -0.40
C PHE A 98 2.17 -9.20 -0.38
N GLY A 99 1.16 -9.54 -1.18
CA GLY A 99 0.66 -10.90 -1.34
C GLY A 99 1.73 -11.90 -1.80
N ALA A 100 2.56 -11.50 -2.77
CA ALA A 100 3.73 -12.28 -3.18
C ALA A 100 4.71 -12.52 -2.03
N GLY A 101 4.92 -11.51 -1.18
CA GLY A 101 5.78 -11.60 0.01
C GLY A 101 5.29 -12.65 1.01
N VAL A 102 3.97 -12.83 1.16
CA VAL A 102 3.38 -13.89 2.00
C VAL A 102 3.80 -15.27 1.49
N ILE A 103 3.64 -15.52 0.19
CA ILE A 103 4.02 -16.80 -0.43
C ILE A 103 5.53 -17.03 -0.31
N LEU A 104 6.35 -16.03 -0.60
CA LEU A 104 7.81 -16.15 -0.51
C LEU A 104 8.29 -16.47 0.90
N LEU A 105 7.75 -15.80 1.92
CA LEU A 105 8.13 -16.04 3.30
C LEU A 105 7.73 -17.44 3.75
N THR A 106 6.50 -17.85 3.46
CA THR A 106 5.96 -19.14 3.95
C THR A 106 6.53 -20.34 3.21
N SER A 107 6.66 -20.27 1.87
CA SER A 107 7.26 -21.38 1.08
C SER A 107 8.73 -21.63 1.42
N ARG A 108 9.49 -20.59 1.73
CA ARG A 108 10.88 -20.73 2.19
C ARG A 108 10.96 -21.34 3.59
N GLY A 109 10.07 -20.93 4.49
CA GLY A 109 9.96 -21.54 5.81
C GLY A 109 9.62 -23.03 5.73
N GLU A 110 8.66 -23.39 4.86
CA GLU A 110 8.28 -24.78 4.61
C GLU A 110 9.46 -25.61 4.05
N LYS A 111 10.19 -25.08 3.05
CA LYS A 111 11.39 -25.73 2.50
C LYS A 111 12.51 -25.95 3.53
N ARG A 112 12.60 -25.09 4.54
CA ARG A 112 13.59 -25.20 5.63
C ARG A 112 13.08 -26.04 6.82
N GLY A 113 11.89 -26.60 6.74
CA GLY A 113 11.31 -27.42 7.81
C GLY A 113 10.92 -26.65 9.07
N ALA A 114 10.66 -25.34 8.96
CA ALA A 114 10.41 -24.47 10.13
C ALA A 114 9.06 -24.71 10.82
N GLY A 115 8.18 -25.59 10.34
CA GLY A 115 6.95 -26.04 11.00
C GLY A 115 6.08 -24.86 11.50
N ILE A 116 5.71 -24.90 12.76
CA ILE A 116 4.89 -23.86 13.45
C ILE A 116 5.63 -22.50 13.52
N GLY A 117 6.98 -22.51 13.53
CA GLY A 117 7.79 -21.30 13.57
C GLY A 117 7.53 -20.33 12.40
N ILE A 118 6.98 -20.84 11.28
CA ILE A 118 6.58 -19.99 10.14
C ILE A 118 5.45 -19.04 10.56
N ALA A 119 4.44 -19.55 11.26
CA ALA A 119 3.32 -18.75 11.72
C ALA A 119 3.78 -17.68 12.73
N ASP A 120 4.62 -18.07 13.67
CA ASP A 120 5.15 -17.18 14.70
C ASP A 120 5.93 -16.01 14.08
N VAL A 121 6.89 -16.27 13.18
CA VAL A 121 7.63 -15.21 12.47
C VAL A 121 6.71 -14.36 11.60
N TYR A 122 5.73 -14.97 10.92
CA TYR A 122 4.79 -14.26 10.08
C TYR A 122 3.93 -13.28 10.87
N TYR A 123 3.32 -13.74 11.97
CA TYR A 123 2.45 -12.89 12.78
C TYR A 123 3.23 -11.81 13.53
N ARG A 124 4.39 -12.12 14.08
CA ARG A 124 5.28 -11.10 14.66
C ARG A 124 5.64 -10.00 13.67
N ARG A 125 6.03 -10.40 12.45
CA ARG A 125 6.34 -9.45 11.37
C ARG A 125 5.15 -8.55 11.06
N THR A 126 3.95 -9.11 11.02
CA THR A 126 2.72 -8.38 10.69
C THR A 126 2.28 -7.47 11.85
N LEU A 127 2.41 -7.92 13.10
CA LEU A 127 2.09 -7.11 14.27
C LEU A 127 3.05 -5.91 14.44
N TRP A 128 4.34 -6.09 14.19
CA TRP A 128 5.27 -4.96 14.15
C TRP A 128 4.93 -3.97 13.04
N LEU A 129 4.53 -4.46 11.86
CA LEU A 129 4.06 -3.60 10.78
C LEU A 129 2.81 -2.80 11.19
N LEU A 130 1.89 -3.44 11.91
CA LEU A 130 0.70 -2.80 12.46
C LEU A 130 1.07 -1.65 13.40
N LEU A 131 2.00 -1.88 14.32
CA LEU A 131 2.48 -0.84 15.25
C LEU A 131 3.13 0.32 14.49
N PHE A 132 4.02 0.04 13.52
CA PHE A 132 4.61 1.08 12.68
C PHE A 132 3.55 1.87 11.90
N GLY A 133 2.50 1.19 11.40
CA GLY A 133 1.39 1.85 10.72
C GLY A 133 0.59 2.76 11.65
N ILE A 134 0.30 2.35 12.88
CA ILE A 134 -0.36 3.19 13.90
C ILE A 134 0.50 4.43 14.18
N LEU A 135 1.78 4.24 14.47
CA LEU A 135 2.69 5.36 14.74
C LEU A 135 2.79 6.32 13.55
N HIS A 136 2.88 5.80 12.33
CA HIS A 136 2.93 6.61 11.13
C HIS A 136 1.63 7.38 10.92
N ALA A 137 0.46 6.73 11.02
CA ALA A 137 -0.85 7.33 10.80
C ALA A 137 -1.12 8.50 11.76
N TYR A 138 -0.82 8.33 13.04
CA TYR A 138 -1.10 9.34 14.06
C TYR A 138 -0.01 10.41 14.17
N LEU A 139 1.27 10.05 14.05
CA LEU A 139 2.37 10.98 14.30
C LEU A 139 2.91 11.68 13.06
N ILE A 140 2.80 11.05 11.85
CA ILE A 140 3.43 11.58 10.64
C ILE A 140 2.40 11.97 9.59
N TRP A 141 1.51 11.03 9.18
CA TRP A 141 0.56 11.29 8.10
C TRP A 141 -0.63 10.32 8.10
N PHE A 142 -1.85 10.87 8.07
CA PHE A 142 -3.11 10.13 8.17
C PHE A 142 -3.36 9.12 7.02
N GLY A 143 -2.78 9.35 5.84
CA GLY A 143 -2.93 8.50 4.65
C GLY A 143 -2.07 7.22 4.71
N ASP A 144 -1.83 6.68 5.90
CA ASP A 144 -1.02 5.47 6.10
C ASP A 144 -1.58 4.26 5.35
N ILE A 145 -0.67 3.45 4.79
CA ILE A 145 -0.99 2.18 4.13
C ILE A 145 -0.51 0.97 4.94
N LEU A 146 0.42 1.16 5.88
CA LEU A 146 1.02 0.06 6.64
C LEU A 146 0.01 -0.60 7.58
N TYR A 147 -0.82 0.23 8.24
CA TYR A 147 -1.88 -0.24 9.14
C TYR A 147 -2.89 -1.14 8.42
N PRO A 148 -3.59 -0.70 7.34
CA PRO A 148 -4.53 -1.57 6.64
C PRO A 148 -3.84 -2.78 5.99
N TYR A 149 -2.59 -2.66 5.55
CA TYR A 149 -1.84 -3.81 5.02
C TYR A 149 -1.53 -4.83 6.09
N ALA A 150 -1.21 -4.40 7.30
CA ALA A 150 -0.99 -5.30 8.42
C ALA A 150 -2.29 -6.01 8.82
N LEU A 151 -3.42 -5.30 8.89
CA LEU A 151 -4.72 -5.92 9.17
C LEU A 151 -5.10 -6.97 8.11
N CYS A 152 -4.96 -6.65 6.83
CA CYS A 152 -5.13 -7.62 5.75
C CYS A 152 -4.15 -8.80 5.91
N GLY A 153 -2.89 -8.50 6.25
CA GLY A 153 -1.85 -9.50 6.47
C GLY A 153 -2.20 -10.51 7.54
N LEU A 154 -2.82 -10.09 8.66
CA LEU A 154 -3.24 -11.00 9.72
C LEU A 154 -4.20 -12.09 9.21
N VAL A 155 -5.02 -11.77 8.22
CA VAL A 155 -6.01 -12.69 7.63
C VAL A 155 -5.45 -13.50 6.45
N LEU A 156 -4.37 -13.06 5.79
CA LEU A 156 -3.84 -13.72 4.59
C LEU A 156 -3.16 -15.07 4.86
N PHE A 157 -2.62 -15.29 6.05
CA PHE A 157 -1.81 -16.48 6.35
C PHE A 157 -2.50 -17.82 6.05
N PRO A 158 -3.76 -18.06 6.42
CA PRO A 158 -4.47 -19.30 6.08
C PRO A 158 -4.59 -19.55 4.58
N PHE A 159 -4.68 -18.49 3.78
CA PHE A 159 -4.87 -18.56 2.33
C PHE A 159 -3.62 -19.01 1.55
N ARG A 160 -2.44 -19.04 2.20
CA ARG A 160 -1.18 -19.39 1.56
C ARG A 160 -1.15 -20.80 0.91
N LYS A 161 -1.95 -21.73 1.43
CA LYS A 161 -2.03 -23.10 0.92
C LYS A 161 -3.06 -23.28 -0.20
N LEU A 162 -3.96 -22.31 -0.41
CA LEU A 162 -5.02 -22.40 -1.39
C LEU A 162 -4.46 -22.38 -2.84
N SER A 163 -5.21 -22.99 -3.76
CA SER A 163 -4.84 -23.01 -5.17
C SER A 163 -4.90 -21.62 -5.80
N PRO A 164 -4.07 -21.33 -6.82
CA PRO A 164 -4.13 -20.05 -7.53
C PRO A 164 -5.52 -19.72 -8.10
N ARG A 165 -6.24 -20.75 -8.58
CA ARG A 165 -7.61 -20.57 -9.11
C ARG A 165 -8.56 -20.07 -8.02
N PHE A 166 -8.53 -20.69 -6.84
CA PHE A 166 -9.37 -20.29 -5.73
C PHE A 166 -9.06 -18.85 -5.27
N LEU A 167 -7.77 -18.49 -5.15
CA LEU A 167 -7.35 -17.13 -4.81
C LEU A 167 -7.85 -16.09 -5.81
N LEU A 168 -7.79 -16.38 -7.12
CA LEU A 168 -8.28 -15.47 -8.17
C LEU A 168 -9.80 -15.36 -8.17
N ILE A 169 -10.54 -16.46 -7.97
CA ILE A 169 -12.01 -16.45 -7.86
C ILE A 169 -12.44 -15.61 -6.65
N THR A 170 -11.82 -15.82 -5.48
CA THR A 170 -12.10 -15.04 -4.28
C THR A 170 -11.83 -13.55 -4.50
N ALA A 171 -10.71 -13.21 -5.14
CA ALA A 171 -10.39 -11.82 -5.49
C ALA A 171 -11.42 -11.21 -6.46
N ALA A 172 -11.86 -11.95 -7.47
CA ALA A 172 -12.89 -11.49 -8.41
C ALA A 172 -14.24 -11.27 -7.72
N LEU A 173 -14.63 -12.16 -6.82
CA LEU A 173 -15.86 -12.01 -6.02
C LEU A 173 -15.78 -10.78 -5.11
N LEU A 174 -14.64 -10.52 -4.47
CA LEU A 174 -14.44 -9.30 -3.68
C LEU A 174 -14.56 -8.04 -4.51
N VAL A 175 -13.99 -8.01 -5.73
CA VAL A 175 -14.14 -6.87 -6.65
C VAL A 175 -15.61 -6.69 -7.06
N ALA A 176 -16.33 -7.77 -7.32
CA ALA A 176 -17.77 -7.72 -7.63
C ALA A 176 -18.59 -7.19 -6.45
N VAL A 177 -18.27 -7.63 -5.21
CA VAL A 177 -18.92 -7.11 -3.99
C VAL A 177 -18.63 -5.62 -3.84
N LEU A 178 -17.39 -5.16 -4.04
CA LEU A 178 -17.05 -3.74 -3.98
C LEU A 178 -17.80 -2.90 -5.01
N THR A 179 -17.98 -3.43 -6.22
CA THR A 179 -18.81 -2.81 -7.25
C THR A 179 -20.28 -2.68 -6.78
N GLY A 180 -20.85 -3.75 -6.23
CA GLY A 180 -22.19 -3.74 -5.64
C GLY A 180 -22.33 -2.76 -4.48
N MET A 181 -21.33 -2.70 -3.59
CA MET A 181 -21.28 -1.74 -2.48
C MET A 181 -21.23 -0.28 -2.97
N SER A 182 -20.48 0.01 -4.04
CA SER A 182 -20.46 1.35 -4.62
C SER A 182 -21.83 1.76 -5.18
N ILE A 183 -22.52 0.84 -5.85
CA ILE A 183 -23.88 1.08 -6.36
C ILE A 183 -24.85 1.32 -5.19
N TRP A 184 -24.80 0.47 -4.16
CA TRP A 184 -25.62 0.61 -2.96
C TRP A 184 -25.37 1.95 -2.26
N GLN A 185 -24.10 2.35 -2.11
CA GLN A 185 -23.73 3.65 -1.56
C GLN A 185 -24.34 4.82 -2.36
N GLY A 186 -24.39 4.71 -3.69
CA GLY A 186 -25.04 5.71 -4.53
C GLY A 186 -26.54 5.87 -4.23
N TYR A 187 -27.25 4.76 -3.98
CA TYR A 187 -28.65 4.81 -3.53
C TYR A 187 -28.79 5.42 -2.13
N GLN A 188 -27.91 5.05 -1.20
CA GLN A 188 -27.91 5.65 0.15
C GLN A 188 -27.67 7.16 0.11
N PHE A 189 -26.70 7.62 -0.69
CA PHE A 189 -26.46 9.07 -0.85
C PHE A 189 -27.64 9.81 -1.49
N ARG A 190 -28.37 9.14 -2.40
CA ARG A 190 -29.57 9.71 -2.99
C ARG A 190 -30.70 9.86 -1.97
N GLU A 191 -30.90 8.89 -1.11
CA GLU A 191 -31.88 8.90 -0.02
C GLU A 191 -31.53 9.96 1.00
N MET A 192 -30.33 9.96 1.57
CA MET A 192 -29.84 10.98 2.51
C MET A 192 -30.02 12.41 1.98
N ARG A 193 -29.69 12.61 0.69
CA ARG A 193 -29.90 13.94 0.07
C ARG A 193 -31.37 14.32 -0.01
N SER A 194 -32.27 13.39 -0.36
CA SER A 194 -33.70 13.69 -0.44
C SER A 194 -34.28 14.06 0.92
N GLU A 195 -33.92 13.34 1.97
CA GLU A 195 -34.33 13.62 3.34
C GLU A 195 -33.75 14.95 3.87
N ALA A 196 -32.47 15.21 3.59
CA ALA A 196 -31.85 16.49 3.94
C ALA A 196 -32.53 17.68 3.26
N LEU A 197 -32.92 17.54 1.97
CA LEU A 197 -33.67 18.57 1.24
C LEU A 197 -35.09 18.78 1.80
N GLU A 198 -35.75 17.73 2.24
CA GLU A 198 -37.05 17.81 2.92
C GLU A 198 -36.90 18.52 4.24
N ALA A 199 -35.91 18.17 5.06
CA ALA A 199 -35.61 18.88 6.30
C ALA A 199 -35.33 20.36 6.08
N GLU A 200 -34.61 20.74 5.01
CA GLU A 200 -34.40 22.15 4.66
C GLU A 200 -35.69 22.87 4.27
N ARG A 201 -36.61 22.22 3.55
CA ARG A 201 -37.90 22.77 3.18
C ARG A 201 -38.77 23.01 4.40
N GLU A 202 -38.82 22.05 5.32
CA GLU A 202 -39.54 22.16 6.58
C GLU A 202 -39.01 23.31 7.45
N ALA A 203 -37.67 23.42 7.58
CA ALA A 203 -37.03 24.54 8.27
C ALA A 203 -37.38 25.91 7.67
N LYS A 204 -37.33 26.00 6.32
CA LYS A 204 -37.73 27.25 5.61
C LYS A 204 -39.20 27.58 5.76
N ALA A 205 -40.06 26.58 5.95
CA ALA A 205 -41.50 26.79 6.24
C ALA A 205 -41.77 27.15 7.72
N GLY A 206 -40.73 27.30 8.54
CA GLY A 206 -40.85 27.63 9.96
C GLY A 206 -41.35 26.46 10.84
N ARG A 207 -41.34 25.22 10.31
CA ARG A 207 -41.74 24.04 11.05
C ARG A 207 -40.58 23.54 11.87
N LYS A 208 -40.89 23.01 13.06
CA LYS A 208 -39.89 22.38 13.94
C LYS A 208 -39.41 21.08 13.31
N LEU A 209 -38.10 20.95 13.14
CA LEU A 209 -37.49 19.72 12.63
C LEU A 209 -37.70 18.56 13.60
N THR A 210 -37.97 17.39 13.05
CA THR A 210 -37.93 16.13 13.81
C THR A 210 -36.46 15.74 14.03
N ARG A 211 -36.22 14.84 14.99
CA ARG A 211 -34.89 14.29 15.23
C ARG A 211 -34.33 13.60 13.97
N GLU A 212 -35.15 12.87 13.23
CA GLU A 212 -34.79 12.21 11.99
C GLU A 212 -34.32 13.21 10.93
N HIS A 213 -35.02 14.37 10.77
CA HIS A 213 -34.61 15.43 9.87
C HIS A 213 -33.26 16.07 10.26
N GLU A 214 -32.99 16.24 11.55
CA GLU A 214 -31.70 16.75 12.04
C GLU A 214 -30.55 15.76 11.78
N GLU A 215 -30.80 14.45 12.02
CA GLU A 215 -29.85 13.38 11.75
C GLU A 215 -29.53 13.26 10.25
N ALA A 216 -30.53 13.22 9.38
CA ALA A 216 -30.37 13.17 7.93
C ALA A 216 -29.58 14.38 7.36
N LYS A 217 -29.90 15.59 7.86
CA LYS A 217 -29.15 16.79 7.48
C LYS A 217 -27.68 16.69 7.87
N LYS A 218 -27.39 16.25 9.09
CA LYS A 218 -26.04 16.07 9.60
C LYS A 218 -25.26 15.00 8.82
N GLU A 219 -25.88 13.87 8.52
CA GLU A 219 -25.26 12.81 7.72
C GLU A 219 -24.91 13.28 6.31
N TRP A 220 -25.82 14.04 5.68
CA TRP A 220 -25.55 14.64 4.38
C TRP A 220 -24.43 15.69 4.42
N GLU A 221 -24.41 16.55 5.43
CA GLU A 221 -23.31 17.51 5.65
C GLU A 221 -21.96 16.79 5.81
N ASP A 222 -21.93 15.64 6.49
CA ASP A 222 -20.70 14.84 6.63
C ASP A 222 -20.23 14.23 5.31
N VAL A 223 -21.15 13.84 4.42
CA VAL A 223 -20.82 13.43 3.03
C VAL A 223 -20.23 14.61 2.24
N LEU A 224 -20.83 15.79 2.36
CA LEU A 224 -20.34 16.99 1.69
C LEU A 224 -18.94 17.39 2.17
N LYS A 225 -18.63 17.27 3.45
CA LYS A 225 -17.29 17.57 4.00
C LYS A 225 -16.18 16.70 3.38
N ASP A 226 -16.51 15.51 2.94
CA ASP A 226 -15.53 14.62 2.31
C ASP A 226 -15.30 14.90 0.81
N ILE A 227 -16.31 15.46 0.09
CA ILE A 227 -16.30 15.59 -1.38
C ILE A 227 -16.36 17.04 -1.85
N GLN A 228 -17.21 17.85 -1.23
CA GLN A 228 -17.44 19.25 -1.55
C GLN A 228 -17.55 20.08 -0.25
N PRO A 229 -16.47 20.14 0.56
CA PRO A 229 -16.49 20.84 1.83
C PRO A 229 -16.80 22.34 1.62
N PRO A 230 -17.50 22.97 2.57
CA PRO A 230 -17.72 24.41 2.54
C PRO A 230 -16.38 25.16 2.69
N PRO A 231 -16.27 26.41 2.16
CA PRO A 231 -15.01 27.15 2.11
C PRO A 231 -14.35 27.40 3.48
N ASP A 232 -15.14 27.54 4.53
CA ASP A 232 -14.68 27.72 5.90
C ASP A 232 -13.98 26.45 6.46
N GLU A 233 -14.49 25.27 6.15
CA GLU A 233 -13.84 24.00 6.51
C GLU A 233 -12.53 23.81 5.76
N VAL A 234 -12.48 24.17 4.46
CA VAL A 234 -11.25 24.15 3.66
C VAL A 234 -10.23 25.11 4.26
N LYS A 235 -10.64 26.32 4.61
CA LYS A 235 -9.77 27.31 5.24
C LYS A 235 -9.23 26.81 6.58
N LYS A 236 -10.08 26.23 7.41
CA LYS A 236 -9.69 25.66 8.70
C LYS A 236 -8.67 24.55 8.53
N GLU A 237 -8.85 23.66 7.54
CA GLU A 237 -7.87 22.62 7.25
C GLU A 237 -6.51 23.22 6.84
N ILE A 238 -6.52 24.27 6.01
CA ILE A 238 -5.30 24.96 5.60
C ILE A 238 -4.61 25.62 6.80
N ASP A 239 -5.35 26.30 7.66
CA ASP A 239 -4.80 26.97 8.84
C ASP A 239 -4.23 25.95 9.85
N ASP A 240 -4.91 24.81 10.06
CA ASP A 240 -4.45 23.73 10.93
C ASP A 240 -3.12 23.15 10.44
N TYR A 241 -2.97 22.87 9.14
CA TYR A 241 -1.72 22.30 8.59
C TYR A 241 -0.61 23.32 8.44
N ARG A 242 -0.92 24.61 8.26
CA ARG A 242 0.09 25.70 8.25
C ARG A 242 0.48 26.16 9.65
N GLY A 243 -0.21 25.71 10.68
CA GLY A 243 0.06 26.00 12.07
C GLY A 243 1.24 25.21 12.64
N SER A 244 1.27 25.09 13.97
CA SER A 244 2.30 24.34 14.69
C SER A 244 2.20 22.83 14.42
N TYR A 245 3.27 22.07 14.83
CA TYR A 245 3.21 20.61 14.81
C TYR A 245 2.01 20.06 15.60
N LEU A 246 1.67 20.68 16.74
CA LEU A 246 0.56 20.25 17.59
C LEU A 246 -0.80 20.47 16.89
N SER A 247 -0.98 21.60 16.17
CA SER A 247 -2.15 21.86 15.35
C SER A 247 -2.31 20.80 14.25
N ALA A 248 -1.26 20.57 13.47
CA ALA A 248 -1.23 19.55 12.43
C ALA A 248 -1.44 18.12 13.01
N LEU A 249 -0.86 17.81 14.18
CA LEU A 249 -1.04 16.55 14.88
C LEU A 249 -2.49 16.32 15.28
N LYS A 250 -3.13 17.33 15.87
CA LYS A 250 -4.55 17.26 16.29
C LYS A 250 -5.45 17.01 15.07
N ARG A 251 -5.26 17.77 14.00
CA ARG A 251 -6.04 17.59 12.75
C ARG A 251 -5.83 16.18 12.18
N ARG A 252 -4.60 15.72 12.09
CA ARG A 252 -4.22 14.41 11.59
C ARG A 252 -4.82 13.29 12.44
N ALA A 253 -4.74 13.37 13.77
CA ALA A 253 -5.31 12.37 14.67
C ALA A 253 -6.84 12.29 14.50
N GLN A 254 -7.53 13.42 14.40
CA GLN A 254 -8.98 13.45 14.13
C GLN A 254 -9.31 12.80 12.79
N MET A 255 -8.54 13.11 11.73
CA MET A 255 -8.72 12.50 10.41
C MET A 255 -8.49 10.99 10.44
N THR A 256 -7.40 10.54 11.10
CA THR A 256 -7.08 9.12 11.25
C THR A 256 -8.20 8.38 12.01
N MET A 257 -8.66 8.93 13.15
CA MET A 257 -9.77 8.35 13.91
C MET A 257 -11.04 8.27 13.07
N ARG A 258 -11.39 9.37 12.38
CA ARG A 258 -12.55 9.42 11.49
C ARG A 258 -12.49 8.35 10.41
N TRP A 259 -11.34 8.14 9.79
CA TRP A 259 -11.19 7.15 8.73
C TRP A 259 -11.22 5.73 9.27
N HIS A 260 -10.52 5.44 10.36
CA HIS A 260 -10.48 4.09 10.95
C HIS A 260 -11.83 3.66 11.56
N SER A 261 -12.67 4.60 11.98
CA SER A 261 -14.00 4.31 12.56
C SER A 261 -15.12 4.22 11.51
N LYS A 262 -14.90 4.67 10.27
CA LYS A 262 -15.96 4.65 9.24
C LYS A 262 -16.19 3.26 8.65
N PRO A 263 -17.47 2.85 8.45
CA PRO A 263 -17.81 1.57 7.82
C PRO A 263 -17.16 1.37 6.43
N PHE A 264 -16.94 2.44 5.67
CA PHE A 264 -16.33 2.34 4.34
C PHE A 264 -14.79 2.17 4.35
N TYR A 265 -14.16 2.18 5.52
CA TYR A 265 -12.77 1.72 5.62
C TYR A 265 -12.65 0.23 5.25
N PHE A 266 -13.69 -0.57 5.54
CA PHE A 266 -13.79 -1.96 5.12
C PHE A 266 -13.72 -2.18 3.60
N PRO A 267 -14.44 -1.42 2.75
CA PRO A 267 -14.29 -1.53 1.30
C PRO A 267 -12.84 -1.29 0.83
N GLY A 268 -12.16 -0.30 1.39
CA GLY A 268 -10.76 -0.05 1.09
C GLY A 268 -9.84 -1.20 1.46
N MET A 269 -10.08 -1.84 2.61
CA MET A 269 -9.35 -3.03 3.04
C MET A 269 -9.69 -4.25 2.17
N ALA A 270 -10.95 -4.48 1.85
CA ALA A 270 -11.37 -5.58 0.98
C ALA A 270 -10.76 -5.48 -0.41
N ASP A 271 -10.61 -4.26 -0.93
CA ASP A 271 -9.89 -3.98 -2.16
C ASP A 271 -8.40 -4.37 -2.08
N MET A 272 -7.71 -3.92 -1.04
CA MET A 272 -6.31 -4.28 -0.81
C MET A 272 -6.15 -5.80 -0.67
N TYR A 273 -7.07 -6.43 0.07
CA TYR A 273 -7.08 -7.87 0.28
C TYR A 273 -7.27 -8.65 -1.02
N ALA A 274 -8.21 -8.24 -1.88
CA ALA A 274 -8.41 -8.84 -3.21
C ALA A 274 -7.13 -8.78 -4.06
N LEU A 275 -6.46 -7.63 -4.08
CA LEU A 275 -5.20 -7.44 -4.80
C LEU A 275 -4.05 -8.27 -4.20
N MET A 276 -3.99 -8.43 -2.87
CA MET A 276 -3.03 -9.31 -2.21
C MET A 276 -3.25 -10.78 -2.57
N LEU A 277 -4.51 -11.23 -2.68
CA LEU A 277 -4.85 -12.59 -3.14
C LEU A 277 -4.41 -12.81 -4.61
N ILE A 278 -4.60 -11.82 -5.49
CA ILE A 278 -4.07 -11.86 -6.86
C ILE A 278 -2.53 -11.97 -6.82
N GLY A 279 -1.87 -11.19 -5.97
CA GLY A 279 -0.41 -11.25 -5.78
C GLY A 279 0.09 -12.62 -5.34
N MET A 280 -0.63 -13.26 -4.40
CA MET A 280 -0.34 -14.64 -3.98
C MET A 280 -0.49 -15.63 -5.13
N ALA A 281 -1.57 -15.53 -5.90
CA ALA A 281 -1.82 -16.39 -7.05
C ALA A 281 -0.76 -16.20 -8.14
N PHE A 282 -0.40 -14.96 -8.43
CA PHE A 282 0.60 -14.61 -9.45
C PHE A 282 2.01 -15.06 -9.04
N MET A 283 2.34 -15.00 -7.75
CA MET A 283 3.60 -15.55 -7.26
C MET A 283 3.67 -17.07 -7.44
N LYS A 284 2.60 -17.80 -7.13
CA LYS A 284 2.50 -19.26 -7.34
C LYS A 284 2.52 -19.67 -8.80
N LYS A 285 2.28 -18.73 -9.73
CA LYS A 285 2.25 -18.95 -11.18
C LYS A 285 3.42 -18.31 -11.92
N ASP A 286 4.45 -17.88 -11.21
CA ASP A 286 5.67 -17.27 -11.77
C ASP A 286 5.41 -16.04 -12.66
N VAL A 287 4.29 -15.33 -12.42
CA VAL A 287 3.97 -14.10 -13.13
C VAL A 287 4.80 -12.93 -12.62
N LEU A 288 5.14 -12.92 -11.30
CA LEU A 288 5.89 -11.84 -10.66
C LEU A 288 7.42 -12.04 -10.69
N THR A 289 7.88 -13.13 -11.29
CA THR A 289 9.32 -13.47 -11.44
C THR A 289 9.89 -13.10 -12.80
N ALA A 290 9.05 -12.57 -13.72
CA ALA A 290 9.35 -12.32 -15.13
C ALA A 290 9.67 -13.60 -15.95
N GLU A 291 9.26 -14.79 -15.47
CA GLU A 291 9.54 -16.08 -16.13
C GLU A 291 8.53 -16.45 -17.22
N ARG A 292 7.33 -15.87 -17.19
CA ARG A 292 6.31 -16.15 -18.22
C ARG A 292 6.76 -15.68 -19.61
N SER A 293 6.13 -16.23 -20.66
CA SER A 293 6.46 -15.92 -22.05
C SER A 293 6.18 -14.44 -22.38
N TRP A 294 6.86 -13.93 -23.39
CA TRP A 294 6.60 -12.58 -23.93
C TRP A 294 5.15 -12.41 -24.39
N ARG A 295 4.61 -13.42 -25.06
CA ARG A 295 3.22 -13.44 -25.53
C ARG A 295 2.24 -13.27 -24.37
N PHE A 296 2.50 -13.91 -23.24
CA PHE A 296 1.66 -13.80 -22.03
C PHE A 296 1.64 -12.37 -21.51
N TYR A 297 2.81 -11.75 -21.28
CA TYR A 297 2.85 -10.37 -20.79
C TYR A 297 2.33 -9.37 -21.78
N PHE A 298 2.60 -9.54 -23.07
CA PHE A 298 2.06 -8.66 -24.11
C PHE A 298 0.51 -8.74 -24.17
N ALA A 299 -0.06 -9.93 -24.15
CA ALA A 299 -1.51 -10.11 -24.11
C ALA A 299 -2.11 -9.49 -22.83
N MET A 300 -1.47 -9.69 -21.66
CA MET A 300 -1.93 -9.11 -20.40
C MET A 300 -1.85 -7.57 -20.44
N ALA A 301 -0.82 -6.98 -21.02
CA ALA A 301 -0.69 -5.54 -21.20
C ALA A 301 -1.76 -5.01 -22.16
N LEU A 302 -1.87 -5.63 -23.33
CA LEU A 302 -2.82 -5.22 -24.37
C LEU A 302 -4.27 -5.28 -23.87
N LEU A 303 -4.69 -6.42 -23.33
CA LEU A 303 -6.06 -6.59 -22.82
C LEU A 303 -6.33 -5.67 -21.61
N GLY A 304 -5.36 -5.55 -20.70
CA GLY A 304 -5.52 -4.68 -19.53
C GLY A 304 -5.66 -3.21 -19.89
N TYR A 305 -4.88 -2.70 -20.86
CA TYR A 305 -5.05 -1.32 -21.33
C TYR A 305 -6.30 -1.14 -22.21
N LEU A 306 -6.56 -2.07 -23.12
CA LEU A 306 -7.73 -1.99 -24.01
C LEU A 306 -9.05 -1.95 -23.24
N LEU A 307 -9.15 -2.70 -22.15
CA LEU A 307 -10.35 -2.74 -21.31
C LEU A 307 -10.33 -1.65 -20.24
N GLY A 308 -9.20 -1.43 -19.58
CA GLY A 308 -9.13 -0.59 -18.40
C GLY A 308 -9.02 0.91 -18.69
N LEU A 309 -8.29 1.34 -19.74
CA LEU A 309 -8.14 2.77 -20.02
C LEU A 309 -9.46 3.41 -20.46
N PRO A 310 -10.26 2.83 -21.39
CA PRO A 310 -11.56 3.41 -21.75
C PRO A 310 -12.51 3.53 -20.55
N VAL A 311 -12.56 2.50 -19.68
CA VAL A 311 -13.40 2.53 -18.46
C VAL A 311 -12.99 3.66 -17.53
N ASN A 312 -11.68 3.81 -17.26
CA ASN A 312 -11.21 4.88 -16.40
C ASN A 312 -11.37 6.27 -17.04
N ALA A 313 -11.15 6.40 -18.36
CA ALA A 313 -11.36 7.65 -19.08
C ALA A 313 -12.83 8.06 -19.07
N LEU A 314 -13.75 7.11 -19.28
CA LEU A 314 -15.18 7.35 -19.18
C LEU A 314 -15.59 7.79 -17.77
N ALA A 315 -15.09 7.12 -16.74
CA ALA A 315 -15.36 7.49 -15.35
C ALA A 315 -14.83 8.90 -15.02
N ALA A 316 -13.62 9.26 -15.50
CA ALA A 316 -13.08 10.60 -15.36
C ALA A 316 -13.95 11.66 -16.08
N TRP A 317 -14.33 11.38 -17.31
CA TRP A 317 -15.21 12.26 -18.08
C TRP A 317 -16.56 12.45 -17.41
N GLN A 318 -17.22 11.36 -16.97
CA GLN A 318 -18.48 11.44 -16.24
C GLN A 318 -18.35 12.26 -14.95
N SER A 319 -17.26 12.09 -14.17
CA SER A 319 -17.04 12.87 -12.95
C SER A 319 -16.97 14.38 -13.22
N ILE A 320 -16.33 14.78 -14.32
CA ILE A 320 -16.27 16.18 -14.75
C ILE A 320 -17.67 16.67 -15.17
N GLN A 321 -18.40 15.89 -15.98
CA GLN A 321 -19.74 16.29 -16.48
C GLN A 321 -20.76 16.51 -15.36
N VAL A 322 -20.66 15.73 -14.26
CA VAL A 322 -21.53 15.90 -13.09
C VAL A 322 -20.95 16.86 -12.04
N ASN A 323 -19.86 17.58 -12.38
CA ASN A 323 -19.16 18.47 -11.47
C ASN A 323 -18.88 17.85 -10.09
N PHE A 324 -18.45 16.59 -10.08
CA PHE A 324 -18.13 15.82 -8.87
C PHE A 324 -19.30 15.73 -7.86
N GLU A 325 -20.54 15.69 -8.36
CA GLU A 325 -21.73 15.60 -7.52
C GLU A 325 -21.70 14.34 -6.63
N PRO A 326 -21.79 14.48 -5.28
CA PRO A 326 -21.61 13.35 -4.35
C PRO A 326 -22.55 12.17 -4.60
N VAL A 327 -23.80 12.39 -5.01
CA VAL A 327 -24.78 11.32 -5.30
C VAL A 327 -24.39 10.50 -6.53
N ARG A 328 -23.70 11.09 -7.51
CA ARG A 328 -23.33 10.43 -8.77
C ARG A 328 -22.02 9.67 -8.67
N LEU A 329 -21.08 10.15 -7.88
CA LEU A 329 -19.73 9.60 -7.78
C LEU A 329 -19.69 8.09 -7.43
N PRO A 330 -20.49 7.56 -6.47
CA PRO A 330 -20.44 6.13 -6.17
C PRO A 330 -20.84 5.24 -7.36
N PHE A 331 -21.81 5.66 -8.18
CA PHE A 331 -22.18 4.93 -9.40
C PHE A 331 -21.05 4.94 -10.43
N ILE A 332 -20.35 6.04 -10.58
CA ILE A 332 -19.16 6.15 -11.45
C ILE A 332 -18.04 5.26 -10.93
N PHE A 333 -17.80 5.24 -9.61
CA PHE A 333 -16.79 4.40 -8.99
C PHE A 333 -17.08 2.90 -9.07
N ALA A 334 -18.32 2.49 -9.29
CA ALA A 334 -18.66 1.09 -9.50
C ALA A 334 -17.86 0.47 -10.67
N THR A 335 -17.74 1.20 -11.79
CA THR A 335 -16.96 0.73 -12.95
C THR A 335 -15.45 0.90 -12.76
N TYR A 336 -15.04 1.87 -11.95
CA TYR A 336 -13.64 2.17 -11.66
C TYR A 336 -12.88 0.98 -11.04
N HIS A 337 -13.52 0.18 -10.19
CA HIS A 337 -12.87 -0.98 -9.57
C HIS A 337 -12.32 -1.95 -10.62
N PHE A 338 -13.11 -2.24 -11.64
CA PHE A 338 -12.69 -3.09 -12.75
C PHE A 338 -11.59 -2.43 -13.60
N GLY A 339 -11.80 -1.18 -14.05
CA GLY A 339 -10.85 -0.44 -14.87
C GLY A 339 -9.48 -0.29 -14.20
N ARG A 340 -9.46 -0.04 -12.90
CA ARG A 340 -8.25 0.07 -12.09
C ARG A 340 -7.46 -1.23 -12.04
N VAL A 341 -8.10 -2.36 -11.76
CA VAL A 341 -7.43 -3.67 -11.72
C VAL A 341 -6.85 -3.99 -13.08
N ALA A 342 -7.60 -3.80 -14.16
CA ALA A 342 -7.16 -4.07 -15.52
C ALA A 342 -5.90 -3.25 -15.89
N VAL A 343 -5.90 -1.93 -15.62
CA VAL A 343 -4.73 -1.07 -15.88
C VAL A 343 -3.54 -1.44 -14.98
N ALA A 344 -3.78 -1.78 -13.70
CA ALA A 344 -2.70 -2.21 -12.81
C ALA A 344 -2.02 -3.48 -13.30
N LEU A 345 -2.78 -4.45 -13.79
CA LEU A 345 -2.24 -5.67 -14.40
C LEU A 345 -1.49 -5.39 -15.71
N ALA A 346 -1.95 -4.43 -16.49
CA ALA A 346 -1.23 -3.97 -17.68
C ALA A 346 0.12 -3.32 -17.31
N HIS A 347 0.15 -2.44 -16.31
CA HIS A 347 1.41 -1.87 -15.80
C HIS A 347 2.37 -2.95 -15.28
N LEU A 348 1.86 -3.91 -14.51
CA LEU A 348 2.63 -5.08 -14.09
C LEU A 348 3.28 -5.78 -15.29
N ALA A 349 2.49 -6.08 -16.33
CA ALA A 349 2.97 -6.77 -17.52
C ALA A 349 4.08 -5.98 -18.22
N VAL A 350 3.92 -4.67 -18.39
CA VAL A 350 4.95 -3.80 -18.98
C VAL A 350 6.23 -3.82 -18.17
N ILE A 351 6.12 -3.71 -16.82
CA ILE A 351 7.30 -3.77 -15.94
C ILE A 351 8.01 -5.13 -16.08
N MET A 352 7.26 -6.22 -16.11
CA MET A 352 7.84 -7.56 -16.29
C MET A 352 8.50 -7.72 -17.66
N MET A 353 7.95 -7.15 -18.73
CA MET A 353 8.59 -7.14 -20.06
C MET A 353 9.88 -6.34 -20.06
N VAL A 354 9.91 -5.17 -19.44
CA VAL A 354 11.15 -4.36 -19.32
C VAL A 354 12.25 -5.12 -18.55
N VAL A 355 11.88 -5.76 -17.45
CA VAL A 355 12.81 -6.59 -16.65
C VAL A 355 13.31 -7.77 -17.47
N LYS A 356 12.42 -8.49 -18.16
CA LYS A 356 12.75 -9.66 -18.99
C LYS A 356 13.63 -9.30 -20.19
N ALA A 357 13.46 -8.13 -20.76
CA ALA A 357 14.30 -7.61 -21.85
C ALA A 357 15.71 -7.27 -21.39
N GLY A 358 15.95 -7.14 -20.07
CA GLY A 358 17.17 -6.50 -19.56
C GLY A 358 17.29 -5.02 -19.98
N ALA A 359 16.19 -4.45 -20.52
CA ALA A 359 16.17 -3.06 -20.98
C ALA A 359 16.28 -2.11 -19.78
N LEU A 360 16.86 -0.92 -20.04
CA LEU A 360 17.03 0.09 -19.00
C LEU A 360 17.74 -0.42 -17.73
N GLY A 361 18.75 -1.30 -17.90
CA GLY A 361 19.43 -1.99 -16.78
C GLY A 361 19.97 -1.03 -15.70
N TRP A 362 20.34 0.20 -16.08
CA TRP A 362 20.70 1.25 -15.13
C TRP A 362 19.49 1.65 -14.24
N LEU A 363 18.31 1.86 -14.81
CA LEU A 363 17.12 2.27 -14.10
C LEU A 363 16.54 1.13 -13.26
N THR A 364 16.44 -0.08 -13.84
CA THR A 364 15.89 -1.26 -13.14
C THR A 364 16.72 -1.62 -11.90
N ARG A 365 18.06 -1.49 -11.95
CA ARG A 365 18.91 -1.68 -10.76
C ARG A 365 18.63 -0.66 -9.67
N ARG A 366 18.39 0.61 -10.02
CA ARG A 366 18.04 1.66 -9.05
C ARG A 366 16.65 1.44 -8.47
N LEU A 367 15.67 1.10 -9.31
CA LEU A 367 14.32 0.76 -8.87
C LEU A 367 14.31 -0.47 -7.95
N ALA A 368 15.11 -1.49 -8.24
CA ALA A 368 15.28 -2.63 -7.35
C ALA A 368 15.85 -2.20 -5.97
N ALA A 369 16.82 -1.30 -5.94
CA ALA A 369 17.36 -0.75 -4.70
C ALA A 369 16.30 0.03 -3.90
N VAL A 370 15.49 0.87 -4.58
CA VAL A 370 14.34 1.55 -3.97
C VAL A 370 13.35 0.55 -3.40
N GLY A 371 13.03 -0.52 -4.14
CA GLY A 371 12.11 -1.57 -3.70
C GLY A 371 12.64 -2.43 -2.54
N GLN A 372 13.97 -2.60 -2.43
CA GLN A 372 14.60 -3.26 -1.29
C GLN A 372 14.51 -2.44 -0.01
N MET A 373 14.47 -1.11 -0.14
CA MET A 373 14.32 -0.14 0.94
C MET A 373 12.91 0.47 0.97
N ALA A 374 11.88 -0.30 0.55
CA ALA A 374 10.54 0.23 0.36
C ALA A 374 9.93 0.84 1.62
N PHE A 375 10.16 0.27 2.79
CA PHE A 375 9.65 0.78 4.06
C PHE A 375 10.35 2.09 4.45
N SER A 376 11.69 2.12 4.41
CA SER A 376 12.48 3.32 4.68
C SER A 376 12.14 4.45 3.72
N ASN A 377 12.02 4.15 2.43
CA ASN A 377 11.66 5.13 1.42
C ASN A 377 10.22 5.62 1.56
N TYR A 378 9.25 4.75 1.93
CA TYR A 378 7.88 5.14 2.20
C TYR A 378 7.78 6.17 3.36
N ILE A 379 8.46 5.89 4.46
CA ILE A 379 8.47 6.83 5.59
C ILE A 379 9.24 8.10 5.25
N SER A 380 10.33 8.02 4.47
CA SER A 380 11.05 9.21 4.00
C SER A 380 10.18 10.13 3.13
N HIS A 381 9.31 9.56 2.27
CA HIS A 381 8.32 10.35 1.52
C HIS A 381 7.43 11.16 2.46
N SER A 382 6.88 10.53 3.49
CA SER A 382 5.99 11.19 4.44
C SER A 382 6.72 12.26 5.25
N LEU A 383 7.95 12.00 5.69
CA LEU A 383 8.76 12.97 6.43
C LEU A 383 9.13 14.17 5.56
N ILE A 384 9.63 13.95 4.34
CA ILE A 384 10.00 15.03 3.42
C ILE A 384 8.76 15.85 3.06
N CYS A 385 7.66 15.20 2.69
CA CYS A 385 6.41 15.91 2.34
C CYS A 385 5.86 16.71 3.53
N SER A 386 5.87 16.15 4.74
CA SER A 386 5.40 16.88 5.93
C SER A 386 6.27 18.10 6.24
N LEU A 387 7.60 18.01 6.05
CA LEU A 387 8.51 19.15 6.20
C LEU A 387 8.35 20.20 5.09
N VAL A 388 8.00 19.80 3.88
CA VAL A 388 7.75 20.75 2.78
C VAL A 388 6.41 21.47 2.96
N PHE A 389 5.35 20.72 3.29
CA PHE A 389 4.01 21.28 3.22
C PHE A 389 3.51 21.85 4.55
N TYR A 390 3.84 21.28 5.68
CA TYR A 390 3.26 21.68 6.97
C TYR A 390 4.00 22.83 7.63
N GLY A 391 3.30 23.58 8.50
CA GLY A 391 3.79 24.82 9.10
C GLY A 391 5.01 24.66 10.02
N TYR A 392 5.23 23.49 10.57
CA TYR A 392 6.45 23.21 11.32
C TYR A 392 7.71 22.97 10.44
N GLY A 393 7.54 22.98 9.13
CA GLY A 393 8.60 22.96 8.12
C GLY A 393 8.52 24.22 7.25
N LEU A 394 8.37 24.06 5.92
CA LEU A 394 8.32 25.18 4.98
C LEU A 394 6.92 25.81 4.83
N GLY A 395 5.86 25.19 5.35
CA GLY A 395 4.50 25.72 5.35
C GLY A 395 3.87 25.91 3.97
N MET A 396 4.23 25.06 3.01
CA MET A 396 3.77 25.19 1.61
C MET A 396 2.41 24.54 1.33
N PHE A 397 1.67 24.08 2.35
CA PHE A 397 0.34 23.47 2.20
C PHE A 397 -0.63 24.40 1.48
N ALA A 398 -1.32 23.91 0.45
CA ALA A 398 -2.23 24.64 -0.42
C ALA A 398 -1.66 25.94 -1.04
N ARG A 399 -0.32 26.02 -1.25
CA ARG A 399 0.35 27.11 -1.97
C ARG A 399 0.72 26.74 -3.39
N PHE A 400 0.78 25.45 -3.70
CA PHE A 400 1.06 24.96 -5.03
C PHE A 400 -0.21 24.63 -5.79
N GLU A 401 -0.19 24.86 -7.10
CA GLU A 401 -1.16 24.28 -8.01
C GLU A 401 -0.92 22.76 -8.16
N ARG A 402 -1.95 22.03 -8.59
CA ARG A 402 -1.91 20.56 -8.71
C ARG A 402 -0.71 20.07 -9.53
N TYR A 403 -0.47 20.64 -10.71
CA TYR A 403 0.65 20.20 -11.55
C TYR A 403 2.01 20.53 -10.93
N GLN A 404 2.12 21.58 -10.13
CA GLN A 404 3.37 21.97 -9.48
C GLN A 404 3.83 20.99 -8.40
N LEU A 405 2.89 20.29 -7.77
CA LEU A 405 3.19 19.26 -6.77
C LEU A 405 4.08 18.14 -7.35
N TYR A 406 3.94 17.86 -8.64
CA TYR A 406 4.75 16.83 -9.31
C TYR A 406 6.22 17.20 -9.47
N PHE A 407 6.60 18.48 -9.39
CA PHE A 407 8.02 18.87 -9.27
C PHE A 407 8.62 18.40 -7.93
N VAL A 408 7.85 18.50 -6.84
CA VAL A 408 8.27 17.96 -5.54
C VAL A 408 8.43 16.43 -5.60
N VAL A 409 7.50 15.76 -6.27
CA VAL A 409 7.60 14.29 -6.51
C VAL A 409 8.89 13.96 -7.27
N ALA A 410 9.20 14.68 -8.34
CA ALA A 410 10.41 14.44 -9.14
C ALA A 410 11.70 14.58 -8.32
N LEU A 411 11.76 15.57 -7.42
CA LEU A 411 12.91 15.75 -6.51
C LEU A 411 13.02 14.59 -5.51
N ILE A 412 11.91 14.14 -4.93
CA ILE A 412 11.90 13.00 -4.01
C ILE A 412 12.27 11.70 -4.75
N TRP A 413 11.81 11.51 -5.99
CA TRP A 413 12.21 10.38 -6.81
C TRP A 413 13.70 10.36 -7.10
N LEU A 414 14.26 11.53 -7.48
CA LEU A 414 15.69 11.67 -7.69
C LEU A 414 16.47 11.30 -6.42
N PHE A 415 16.04 11.82 -5.27
CA PHE A 415 16.65 11.47 -3.99
C PHE A 415 16.63 9.95 -3.77
N ASN A 416 15.48 9.27 -3.91
CA ASN A 416 15.38 7.84 -3.67
C ASN A 416 16.21 7.00 -4.66
N LEU A 417 16.22 7.38 -5.95
CA LEU A 417 16.98 6.70 -6.99
C LEU A 417 18.50 6.85 -6.83
N VAL A 418 18.95 7.89 -6.12
CA VAL A 418 20.37 8.11 -5.79
C VAL A 418 20.71 7.51 -4.44
N TRP A 419 19.94 7.81 -3.41
CA TRP A 419 20.20 7.41 -2.03
C TRP A 419 20.15 5.88 -1.83
N SER A 420 19.11 5.21 -2.34
CA SER A 420 18.92 3.79 -2.06
C SER A 420 20.07 2.90 -2.57
N PRO A 421 20.58 3.07 -3.82
CA PRO A 421 21.75 2.32 -4.26
C PRO A 421 23.02 2.64 -3.46
N ILE A 422 23.24 3.92 -3.09
CA ILE A 422 24.42 4.32 -2.30
C ILE A 422 24.36 3.66 -0.92
N TRP A 423 23.20 3.70 -0.25
CA TRP A 423 23.01 3.07 1.03
C TRP A 423 23.29 1.56 0.99
N LEU A 424 22.70 0.85 0.01
CA LEU A 424 22.83 -0.61 -0.12
C LEU A 424 24.24 -1.08 -0.54
N ARG A 425 25.14 -0.19 -0.93
CA ARG A 425 26.58 -0.54 -1.10
C ARG A 425 27.29 -0.75 0.24
N HIS A 426 26.77 -0.17 1.33
CA HIS A 426 27.41 -0.20 2.64
C HIS A 426 26.62 -1.02 3.66
N PHE A 427 25.30 -1.19 3.43
CA PHE A 427 24.38 -1.82 4.37
C PHE A 427 23.53 -2.90 3.70
N HIS A 428 23.23 -3.97 4.43
CA HIS A 428 22.42 -5.09 3.95
C HIS A 428 20.95 -4.73 3.76
N PHE A 429 20.43 -3.78 4.54
CA PHE A 429 19.01 -3.40 4.62
C PHE A 429 18.89 -1.89 4.75
N GLY A 430 17.74 -1.33 4.36
CA GLY A 430 17.37 0.01 4.74
C GLY A 430 17.23 0.15 6.27
N PRO A 431 17.28 1.37 6.83
CA PRO A 431 17.24 1.59 8.27
C PRO A 431 16.00 0.96 8.94
N LEU A 432 14.80 1.21 8.39
CA LEU A 432 13.57 0.70 8.96
C LEU A 432 13.34 -0.79 8.63
N GLU A 433 13.81 -1.28 7.48
CA GLU A 433 13.83 -2.71 7.19
C GLU A 433 14.69 -3.48 8.19
N TRP A 434 15.84 -2.92 8.56
CA TRP A 434 16.71 -3.49 9.57
C TRP A 434 16.04 -3.56 10.95
N CYS A 435 15.43 -2.46 11.38
CA CYS A 435 14.69 -2.39 12.63
C CYS A 435 13.56 -3.44 12.65
N TRP A 436 12.71 -3.43 11.62
CA TRP A 436 11.60 -4.35 11.48
C TRP A 436 12.04 -5.82 11.47
N ARG A 437 13.12 -6.15 10.76
CA ARG A 437 13.68 -7.51 10.75
C ARG A 437 14.25 -7.90 12.11
N SER A 438 15.00 -7.04 12.76
CA SER A 438 15.55 -7.31 14.08
C SER A 438 14.46 -7.59 15.12
N LEU A 439 13.36 -6.82 15.07
CA LEU A 439 12.19 -7.03 15.91
C LEU A 439 11.42 -8.32 15.53
N THR A 440 11.28 -8.62 14.23
CA THR A 440 10.60 -9.83 13.76
C THR A 440 11.28 -11.10 14.24
N TYR A 441 12.62 -11.15 14.14
CA TYR A 441 13.39 -12.35 14.48
C TYR A 441 13.91 -12.37 15.92
N TRP A 442 13.60 -11.35 16.75
CA TRP A 442 14.11 -11.21 18.12
C TRP A 442 15.64 -11.30 18.21
N LYS A 443 16.33 -10.97 17.12
CA LYS A 443 17.79 -11.03 17.00
C LYS A 443 18.27 -9.83 16.20
N ARG A 444 19.21 -9.08 16.75
CA ARG A 444 19.84 -7.98 16.02
C ARG A 444 20.49 -8.50 14.74
N GLN A 445 20.03 -7.99 13.59
CA GLN A 445 20.55 -8.38 12.30
C GLN A 445 21.86 -7.64 11.99
N PRO A 446 22.79 -8.25 11.21
CA PRO A 446 23.98 -7.54 10.76
C PRO A 446 23.57 -6.40 9.83
N MET A 447 23.97 -5.17 10.17
CA MET A 447 23.60 -3.96 9.41
C MET A 447 24.62 -3.65 8.32
N ARG A 448 25.94 -3.66 8.66
CA ARG A 448 27.02 -3.28 7.74
C ARG A 448 27.50 -4.50 6.93
N ILE A 449 27.77 -4.28 5.65
CA ILE A 449 28.47 -5.25 4.81
C ILE A 449 29.94 -5.24 5.24
N ARG A 450 30.42 -6.36 5.82
CA ARG A 450 31.84 -6.54 6.06
C ARG A 450 32.51 -6.79 4.70
N LYS A 451 33.45 -5.94 4.31
CA LYS A 451 34.42 -6.29 3.27
C LYS A 451 35.30 -7.35 3.88
N GLU A 452 35.12 -8.62 3.55
CA GLU A 452 36.16 -9.62 3.76
C GLU A 452 37.38 -9.11 3.01
N LEU A 453 38.44 -8.79 3.75
CA LEU A 453 39.76 -8.56 3.20
C LEU A 453 40.11 -9.78 2.39
N ALA A 454 40.25 -9.64 1.08
CA ALA A 454 40.86 -10.60 0.17
C ALA A 454 42.35 -10.69 0.52
N MET A 455 42.68 -11.35 1.64
CA MET A 455 44.02 -11.66 2.11
C MET A 455 44.14 -13.15 2.40
N THR A 456 43.85 -13.99 1.42
CA THR A 456 44.11 -15.44 1.58
C THR A 456 44.58 -16.11 0.28
N HIS A 457 45.29 -15.38 -0.60
CA HIS A 457 45.92 -16.00 -1.77
C HIS A 457 47.34 -15.47 -2.06
N ILE A 458 48.12 -15.10 -1.06
CA ILE A 458 49.53 -14.75 -1.24
C ILE A 458 50.43 -15.48 -0.22
N ILE A 459 50.01 -16.58 0.37
CA ILE A 459 50.92 -17.42 1.15
C ILE A 459 50.66 -18.89 0.74
N GLY A 460 51.25 -19.31 -0.33
CA GLY A 460 51.13 -20.72 -0.78
C GLY A 460 52.02 -21.13 -1.95
N GLU A 461 53.00 -20.32 -2.35
CA GLU A 461 54.01 -20.73 -3.31
C GLU A 461 55.39 -20.20 -2.94
N THR A 462 55.99 -20.73 -1.85
CA THR A 462 57.44 -20.81 -1.69
C THR A 462 57.73 -21.88 -0.66
N SER A 463 57.98 -23.07 -1.15
CA SER A 463 58.91 -24.03 -0.49
C SER A 463 59.44 -24.99 -1.53
N PRO A 464 60.73 -25.30 -1.41
CA PRO A 464 61.68 -25.70 -2.48
C PRO A 464 61.46 -27.12 -2.96
#